data_61b400506b41669bcb7427d143c76dc7
#
_entry.id   61b400506b41669bcb7427d143c76dc7
#
_cell.length_a   1.000
_cell.length_b   1.000
_cell.length_c   1.000
_cell.angle_alpha   90.00
_cell.angle_beta   90.00
_cell.angle_gamma   90.00
#
_symmetry.space_group_name_H-M   'P 1'
#
loop_
_entity.id
_entity.type
_entity.pdbx_description
1 polymer ?
#
loop_
_entity_poly.entity_id
_entity_poly.type
_entity_poly.pdbx_seq_one_letter_code
_entity_poly.pdbx_strand_id
1 'polypeptide(L)'
;MRETDAVWRTLADAALQGNREWKNTADLAWAAGVGDKIAYKAMQRPTSIGAVARHPAGGFSVTDPERIVTMLAAARSLSTARHTTLDAVQKLMTGADLYAIGGTRAAAHHLGGRNTIADHARAIVYFPIDIDLADLPADDEAIAVTIDRHTLESWRDGFTSRAQTYADLFAQPGWQASEFRRALWRHWF
;
A
#
# COMPACT_ATOMS: atom_id res chain seq x y z
N MET A 1 4.27 -4.01 8.83
CA MET A 1 2.97 -4.34 8.18
C MET A 1 2.70 -5.81 8.39
N ARG A 2 1.42 -6.23 8.56
CA ARG A 2 1.11 -7.66 8.74
C ARG A 2 1.19 -8.38 7.39
N GLU A 3 1.60 -9.65 7.39
CA GLU A 3 1.67 -10.48 6.16
C GLU A 3 0.30 -10.61 5.46
N THR A 4 -0.79 -10.63 6.23
CA THR A 4 -2.16 -10.60 5.69
C THR A 4 -2.43 -9.35 4.84
N ASP A 5 -1.90 -8.19 5.25
CA ASP A 5 -2.07 -6.93 4.53
C ASP A 5 -1.30 -6.95 3.20
N ALA A 6 -0.16 -7.66 3.14
CA ALA A 6 0.58 -7.88 1.89
C ALA A 6 -0.27 -8.65 0.86
N VAL A 7 -0.97 -9.70 1.29
CA VAL A 7 -1.88 -10.47 0.41
C VAL A 7 -3.02 -9.59 -0.11
N TRP A 8 -3.68 -8.82 0.76
CA TRP A 8 -4.78 -7.94 0.34
C TRP A 8 -4.33 -6.84 -0.59
N ARG A 9 -3.15 -6.26 -0.34
CA ARG A 9 -2.53 -5.28 -1.23
C ARG A 9 -2.28 -5.87 -2.61
N THR A 10 -1.64 -7.05 -2.68
CA THR A 10 -1.35 -7.74 -3.95
C THR A 10 -2.61 -8.03 -4.75
N LEU A 11 -3.68 -8.50 -4.10
CA LEU A 11 -4.98 -8.69 -4.74
C LEU A 11 -5.56 -7.39 -5.30
N ALA A 12 -5.55 -6.32 -4.48
CA ALA A 12 -6.09 -5.03 -4.87
C ALA A 12 -5.28 -4.40 -6.02
N ASP A 13 -3.95 -4.43 -5.93
CA ASP A 13 -3.07 -3.86 -6.97
C ASP A 13 -3.22 -4.59 -8.30
N ALA A 14 -3.27 -5.92 -8.29
CA ALA A 14 -3.51 -6.71 -9.49
C ALA A 14 -4.87 -6.37 -10.12
N ALA A 15 -5.92 -6.28 -9.31
CA ALA A 15 -7.25 -5.96 -9.80
C ALA A 15 -7.37 -4.53 -10.35
N LEU A 16 -6.69 -3.54 -9.73
CA LEU A 16 -6.61 -2.16 -10.21
C LEU A 16 -5.78 -2.01 -11.50
N GLN A 17 -4.97 -3.01 -11.83
CA GLN A 17 -4.24 -3.14 -13.09
C GLN A 17 -5.00 -3.95 -14.15
N GLY A 18 -6.23 -4.42 -13.84
CA GLY A 18 -7.07 -5.22 -14.73
C GLY A 18 -6.87 -6.73 -14.59
N ASN A 19 -5.91 -7.20 -13.80
CA ASN A 19 -5.71 -8.63 -13.54
C ASN A 19 -6.54 -9.07 -12.33
N ARG A 20 -7.69 -9.70 -12.60
CA ARG A 20 -8.62 -10.15 -11.57
C ARG A 20 -8.59 -11.66 -11.33
N GLU A 21 -7.92 -12.42 -12.20
CA GLU A 21 -7.92 -13.88 -12.19
C GLU A 21 -6.64 -14.47 -11.59
N TRP A 22 -6.80 -15.48 -10.77
CA TRP A 22 -5.72 -16.20 -10.11
C TRP A 22 -5.91 -17.72 -10.27
N LYS A 23 -4.88 -18.41 -10.71
CA LYS A 23 -4.93 -19.87 -10.90
C LYS A 23 -5.09 -20.62 -9.58
N ASN A 24 -4.42 -20.14 -8.53
CA ASN A 24 -4.42 -20.77 -7.21
C ASN A 24 -3.91 -19.79 -6.13
N THR A 25 -3.99 -20.21 -4.87
CA THR A 25 -3.52 -19.43 -3.73
C THR A 25 -1.99 -19.38 -3.63
N ALA A 26 -1.27 -20.37 -4.17
CA ALA A 26 0.21 -20.38 -4.15
C ALA A 26 0.80 -19.28 -5.06
N ASP A 27 0.21 -19.05 -6.24
CA ASP A 27 0.61 -17.93 -7.11
C ASP A 27 0.43 -16.57 -6.41
N LEU A 28 -0.67 -16.42 -5.65
CA LEU A 28 -0.90 -15.23 -4.84
C LEU A 28 0.11 -15.12 -3.68
N ALA A 29 0.43 -16.22 -3.00
CA ALA A 29 1.41 -16.27 -1.93
C ALA A 29 2.78 -15.82 -2.42
N TRP A 30 3.21 -16.36 -3.56
CA TRP A 30 4.47 -15.98 -4.21
C TRP A 30 4.49 -14.51 -4.58
N ALA A 31 3.45 -14.01 -5.23
CA ALA A 31 3.33 -12.60 -5.62
C ALA A 31 3.31 -11.64 -4.43
N ALA A 32 2.74 -12.06 -3.30
CA ALA A 32 2.69 -11.28 -2.07
C ALA A 32 3.94 -11.42 -1.18
N GLY A 33 4.88 -12.30 -1.53
CA GLY A 33 6.08 -12.59 -0.73
C GLY A 33 5.78 -13.23 0.62
N VAL A 34 4.72 -14.08 0.71
CA VAL A 34 4.30 -14.74 1.96
C VAL A 34 4.18 -16.24 1.79
N GLY A 35 4.10 -16.98 2.90
CA GLY A 35 3.86 -18.42 2.86
C GLY A 35 2.41 -18.78 2.48
N ASP A 36 2.21 -19.97 1.85
CA ASP A 36 0.90 -20.44 1.40
C ASP A 36 -0.17 -20.46 2.49
N LYS A 37 0.19 -20.84 3.71
CA LYS A 37 -0.74 -20.86 4.86
C LYS A 37 -1.26 -19.47 5.20
N ILE A 38 -0.41 -18.45 5.06
CA ILE A 38 -0.76 -17.05 5.32
C ILE A 38 -1.70 -16.56 4.22
N ALA A 39 -1.34 -16.80 2.96
CA ALA A 39 -2.19 -16.44 1.83
C ALA A 39 -3.58 -17.10 1.93
N TYR A 40 -3.64 -18.39 2.25
CA TYR A 40 -4.90 -19.11 2.46
C TYR A 40 -5.75 -18.47 3.57
N LYS A 41 -5.14 -18.15 4.72
CA LYS A 41 -5.82 -17.49 5.85
C LYS A 41 -6.29 -16.08 5.46
N ALA A 42 -5.44 -15.32 4.78
CA ALA A 42 -5.76 -13.97 4.33
C ALA A 42 -6.94 -13.92 3.36
N MET A 43 -7.13 -14.96 2.53
CA MET A 43 -8.22 -15.09 1.57
C MET A 43 -9.60 -15.33 2.21
N GLN A 44 -9.66 -15.77 3.46
CA GLN A 44 -10.94 -16.07 4.13
C GLN A 44 -11.84 -14.83 4.20
N ARG A 45 -11.28 -13.68 4.58
CA ARG A 45 -12.05 -12.44 4.72
C ARG A 45 -12.56 -11.91 3.37
N PRO A 46 -11.73 -11.71 2.32
CA PRO A 46 -12.22 -11.30 1.00
C PRO A 46 -13.30 -12.23 0.44
N THR A 47 -13.15 -13.56 0.63
CA THR A 47 -14.16 -14.54 0.20
C THR A 47 -15.47 -14.39 0.98
N SER A 48 -15.40 -14.25 2.31
CA SER A 48 -16.60 -14.17 3.16
C SER A 48 -17.44 -12.92 2.90
N ILE A 49 -16.83 -11.82 2.46
CA ILE A 49 -17.54 -10.58 2.12
C ILE A 49 -17.93 -10.51 0.63
N GLY A 50 -17.68 -11.56 -0.14
CA GLY A 50 -18.02 -11.62 -1.56
C GLY A 50 -17.13 -10.76 -2.47
N ALA A 51 -15.95 -10.33 -1.99
CA ALA A 51 -15.00 -9.59 -2.83
C ALA A 51 -14.16 -10.50 -3.73
N VAL A 52 -14.13 -11.79 -3.40
CA VAL A 52 -13.45 -12.85 -4.17
C VAL A 52 -14.40 -14.04 -4.32
N ALA A 53 -14.52 -14.56 -5.54
CA ALA A 53 -15.25 -15.77 -5.88
C ALA A 53 -14.28 -16.91 -6.22
N ARG A 54 -14.50 -18.10 -5.62
CA ARG A 54 -13.77 -19.32 -5.96
C ARG A 54 -14.42 -20.02 -7.15
N HIS A 55 -13.62 -20.61 -8.03
CA HIS A 55 -14.09 -21.35 -9.17
C HIS A 55 -14.14 -22.86 -8.90
N PRO A 56 -15.19 -23.58 -9.37
CA PRO A 56 -15.29 -25.04 -9.21
C PRO A 56 -14.11 -25.80 -9.82
N ALA A 57 -13.55 -25.29 -10.93
CA ALA A 57 -12.41 -25.88 -11.62
C ALA A 57 -11.05 -25.53 -10.97
N GLY A 58 -11.06 -24.85 -9.84
CA GLY A 58 -9.86 -24.32 -9.17
C GLY A 58 -9.59 -22.85 -9.53
N GLY A 59 -8.81 -22.19 -8.66
CA GLY A 59 -8.55 -20.76 -8.80
C GLY A 59 -9.66 -19.89 -8.19
N PHE A 60 -9.53 -18.58 -8.44
CA PHE A 60 -10.48 -17.58 -7.94
C PHE A 60 -10.37 -16.28 -8.74
N SER A 61 -11.41 -15.45 -8.68
CA SER A 61 -11.42 -14.12 -9.25
C SER A 61 -11.76 -13.05 -8.22
N VAL A 62 -11.19 -11.87 -8.40
CA VAL A 62 -11.56 -10.65 -7.66
C VAL A 62 -12.81 -10.05 -8.30
N THR A 63 -13.95 -10.19 -7.63
CA THR A 63 -15.25 -9.71 -8.10
C THR A 63 -15.50 -8.26 -7.73
N ASP A 64 -14.96 -7.82 -6.56
CA ASP A 64 -15.16 -6.48 -6.02
C ASP A 64 -13.85 -5.92 -5.45
N PRO A 65 -13.02 -5.26 -6.29
CA PRO A 65 -11.78 -4.67 -5.83
C PRO A 65 -11.97 -3.52 -4.83
N GLU A 66 -13.09 -2.79 -4.88
CA GLU A 66 -13.39 -1.71 -3.93
C GLU A 66 -13.42 -2.21 -2.49
N ARG A 67 -14.05 -3.36 -2.26
CA ARG A 67 -14.11 -3.98 -0.93
C ARG A 67 -12.73 -4.39 -0.43
N ILE A 68 -11.84 -4.89 -1.31
CA ILE A 68 -10.48 -5.28 -0.91
C ILE A 68 -9.67 -4.03 -0.56
N VAL A 69 -9.72 -2.98 -1.37
CA VAL A 69 -9.06 -1.70 -1.09
C VAL A 69 -9.56 -1.09 0.22
N THR A 70 -10.88 -1.08 0.45
CA THR A 70 -11.49 -0.57 1.68
C THR A 70 -11.06 -1.39 2.91
N MET A 71 -11.02 -2.71 2.78
CA MET A 71 -10.60 -3.62 3.85
C MET A 71 -9.12 -3.41 4.22
N LEU A 72 -8.25 -3.26 3.22
CA LEU A 72 -6.83 -2.94 3.41
C LEU A 72 -6.68 -1.59 4.11
N ALA A 73 -7.41 -0.57 3.64
CA ALA A 73 -7.38 0.77 4.21
C ALA A 73 -7.84 0.80 5.67
N ALA A 74 -8.94 0.10 5.99
CA ALA A 74 -9.44 0.01 7.37
C ALA A 74 -8.48 -0.73 8.32
N ALA A 75 -7.63 -1.61 7.79
CA ALA A 75 -6.62 -2.32 8.57
C ALA A 75 -5.32 -1.53 8.76
N ARG A 76 -5.12 -0.47 7.99
CA ARG A 76 -3.88 0.33 7.99
C ARG A 76 -3.81 1.24 9.21
N SER A 77 -2.63 1.24 9.86
CA SER A 77 -2.28 2.18 10.92
C SER A 77 -0.88 2.74 10.67
N LEU A 78 -0.70 4.01 10.98
CA LEU A 78 0.61 4.69 10.99
C LEU A 78 1.12 4.92 12.43
N SER A 79 0.42 4.42 13.44
CA SER A 79 0.75 4.66 14.86
C SER A 79 2.11 4.08 15.30
N THR A 80 2.63 3.08 14.59
CA THR A 80 3.94 2.47 14.86
C THR A 80 5.03 2.95 13.90
N ALA A 81 4.71 3.88 13.00
CA ALA A 81 5.68 4.49 12.11
C ALA A 81 6.54 5.52 12.85
N ARG A 82 7.74 5.78 12.35
CA ARG A 82 8.61 6.79 12.92
C ARG A 82 8.24 8.17 12.38
N HIS A 83 7.74 9.03 13.24
CA HIS A 83 7.52 10.45 12.95
C HIS A 83 8.85 11.20 13.14
N THR A 84 9.24 12.01 12.15
CA THR A 84 10.58 12.63 12.10
C THR A 84 10.59 13.89 11.24
N THR A 85 11.76 14.55 11.14
CA THR A 85 11.97 15.72 10.28
C THR A 85 12.05 15.34 8.82
N LEU A 86 11.70 16.28 7.94
CA LEU A 86 11.84 16.08 6.49
C LEU A 86 13.31 15.94 6.07
N ASP A 87 14.22 16.71 6.70
CA ASP A 87 15.67 16.64 6.44
C ASP A 87 16.24 15.24 6.76
N ALA A 88 15.85 14.64 7.89
CA ALA A 88 16.31 13.32 8.25
C ALA A 88 15.85 12.24 7.23
N VAL A 89 14.61 12.32 6.76
CA VAL A 89 14.10 11.42 5.70
C VAL A 89 14.85 11.63 4.39
N GLN A 90 15.12 12.88 3.99
CA GLN A 90 15.88 13.18 2.76
C GLN A 90 17.32 12.64 2.82
N LYS A 91 17.98 12.75 3.97
CA LYS A 91 19.31 12.15 4.18
C LYS A 91 19.28 10.63 4.05
N LEU A 92 18.28 9.96 4.64
CA LEU A 92 18.10 8.53 4.48
C LEU A 92 17.86 8.13 3.02
N MET A 93 17.00 8.85 2.29
CA MET A 93 16.74 8.59 0.87
C MET A 93 18.02 8.71 0.02
N THR A 94 18.91 9.64 0.35
CA THR A 94 20.19 9.82 -0.37
C THR A 94 21.15 8.65 -0.13
N GLY A 95 21.10 8.04 1.05
CA GLY A 95 21.97 6.91 1.42
C GLY A 95 21.39 5.53 1.15
N ALA A 96 20.07 5.43 0.93
CA ALA A 96 19.39 4.15 0.72
C ALA A 96 19.48 3.71 -0.74
N ASP A 97 19.74 2.42 -0.95
CA ASP A 97 19.72 1.77 -2.27
C ASP A 97 18.30 1.60 -2.82
N LEU A 98 17.31 1.58 -1.92
CA LEU A 98 15.91 1.35 -2.24
C LEU A 98 15.01 2.10 -1.27
N TYR A 99 14.03 2.82 -1.79
CA TYR A 99 12.95 3.45 -1.03
C TYR A 99 11.71 3.66 -1.90
N ALA A 100 10.58 3.98 -1.30
CA ALA A 100 9.39 4.39 -2.01
C ALA A 100 8.65 5.54 -1.31
N ILE A 101 8.14 6.48 -2.10
CA ILE A 101 7.35 7.61 -1.61
C ILE A 101 5.88 7.20 -1.56
N GLY A 102 5.22 7.43 -0.43
CA GLY A 102 3.81 7.16 -0.19
C GLY A 102 2.94 8.40 -0.01
N GLY A 103 1.72 8.19 0.48
CA GLY A 103 0.79 9.26 0.83
C GLY A 103 0.38 10.15 -0.34
N THR A 104 0.22 11.44 -0.09
CA THR A 104 -0.30 12.40 -1.08
C THR A 104 0.61 12.58 -2.30
N ARG A 105 1.92 12.41 -2.15
CA ARG A 105 2.86 12.49 -3.28
C ARG A 105 2.70 11.30 -4.23
N ALA A 106 2.56 10.10 -3.70
CA ALA A 106 2.25 8.92 -4.50
C ALA A 106 0.86 9.03 -5.16
N ALA A 107 -0.11 9.60 -4.46
CA ALA A 107 -1.43 9.86 -5.04
C ALA A 107 -1.39 10.82 -6.23
N ALA A 108 -0.63 11.91 -6.12
CA ALA A 108 -0.43 12.84 -7.23
C ALA A 108 0.22 12.16 -8.45
N HIS A 109 1.21 11.30 -8.21
CA HIS A 109 1.82 10.47 -9.26
C HIS A 109 0.79 9.57 -9.94
N HIS A 110 -0.03 8.83 -9.18
CA HIS A 110 -1.05 7.93 -9.73
C HIS A 110 -2.19 8.64 -10.47
N LEU A 111 -2.47 9.89 -10.13
CA LEU A 111 -3.44 10.73 -10.83
C LEU A 111 -2.92 11.29 -12.16
N GLY A 112 -1.61 11.20 -12.43
CA GLY A 112 -1.01 11.55 -13.72
C GLY A 112 -1.28 12.99 -14.15
N GLY A 113 -1.18 13.97 -13.24
CA GLY A 113 -1.46 15.38 -13.53
C GLY A 113 -2.96 15.77 -13.57
N ARG A 114 -3.87 14.83 -13.36
CA ARG A 114 -5.33 15.08 -13.26
C ARG A 114 -5.75 15.59 -11.88
N ASN A 115 -4.81 16.12 -11.15
CA ASN A 115 -4.98 16.55 -9.78
C ASN A 115 -4.93 18.08 -9.69
N THR A 116 -5.91 18.68 -9.02
CA THR A 116 -5.99 20.13 -8.74
C THR A 116 -5.64 20.45 -7.30
N ILE A 117 -5.26 19.47 -6.49
CA ILE A 117 -4.90 19.65 -5.08
C ILE A 117 -3.43 20.09 -5.04
N ALA A 118 -3.20 21.36 -4.64
CA ALA A 118 -1.86 21.94 -4.62
C ALA A 118 -1.06 21.56 -3.38
N ASP A 119 -1.74 21.43 -2.24
CA ASP A 119 -1.09 21.16 -0.96
C ASP A 119 -0.91 19.66 -0.71
N HIS A 120 0.24 19.29 -0.18
CA HIS A 120 0.54 17.94 0.26
C HIS A 120 0.46 17.82 1.78
N ALA A 121 -0.03 16.66 2.26
CA ALA A 121 0.13 16.28 3.65
C ALA A 121 1.59 15.89 3.94
N ARG A 122 1.87 15.50 5.19
CA ARG A 122 3.19 14.98 5.59
C ARG A 122 3.71 13.93 4.62
N ALA A 123 5.01 13.98 4.33
CA ALA A 123 5.65 12.98 3.51
C ALA A 123 5.60 11.61 4.20
N ILE A 124 5.27 10.54 3.45
CA ILE A 124 5.43 9.17 3.91
C ILE A 124 6.50 8.54 3.03
N VAL A 125 7.54 7.97 3.63
CA VAL A 125 8.60 7.29 2.90
C VAL A 125 8.84 5.90 3.49
N TYR A 126 8.91 4.92 2.62
CA TYR A 126 9.15 3.52 2.95
C TYR A 126 10.61 3.16 2.69
N PHE A 127 11.19 2.44 3.63
CA PHE A 127 12.56 1.94 3.57
C PHE A 127 12.57 0.41 3.81
N PRO A 128 13.63 -0.30 3.38
CA PRO A 128 13.83 -1.68 3.74
C PRO A 128 13.85 -1.89 5.26
N ILE A 129 13.37 -3.06 5.70
CA ILE A 129 13.23 -3.38 7.13
C ILE A 129 14.57 -3.44 7.88
N ASP A 130 15.68 -3.58 7.18
CA ASP A 130 17.04 -3.57 7.70
C ASP A 130 17.58 -2.15 7.99
N ILE A 131 16.89 -1.11 7.57
CA ILE A 131 17.22 0.27 7.93
C ILE A 131 16.69 0.57 9.34
N ASP A 132 17.59 0.98 10.23
CA ASP A 132 17.21 1.42 11.56
C ASP A 132 16.65 2.84 11.54
N LEU A 133 15.43 3.00 12.00
CA LEU A 133 14.75 4.29 12.12
C LEU A 133 14.76 4.84 13.56
N ALA A 134 15.31 4.10 14.54
CA ALA A 134 15.21 4.48 15.96
C ALA A 134 15.96 5.79 16.26
N ASP A 135 17.09 6.01 15.62
CA ASP A 135 17.94 7.18 15.82
C ASP A 135 17.48 8.45 15.12
N LEU A 136 16.39 8.37 14.33
CA LEU A 136 15.86 9.56 13.67
C LEU A 136 15.30 10.55 14.72
N PRO A 137 15.53 11.87 14.55
CA PRO A 137 14.95 12.87 15.43
C PRO A 137 13.43 12.78 15.43
N ALA A 138 12.82 12.92 16.61
CA ALA A 138 11.37 12.92 16.73
C ALA A 138 10.80 14.26 16.27
N ASP A 139 9.94 14.24 15.27
CA ASP A 139 9.21 15.42 14.75
C ASP A 139 7.95 14.93 14.02
N ASP A 140 7.16 15.85 13.47
CA ASP A 140 5.90 15.57 12.81
C ASP A 140 5.83 16.08 11.35
N GLU A 141 6.99 16.33 10.71
CA GLU A 141 7.09 16.80 9.33
C GLU A 141 7.01 15.66 8.30
N ALA A 142 7.52 14.48 8.67
CA ALA A 142 7.55 13.31 7.82
C ALA A 142 7.30 12.02 8.60
N ILE A 143 6.95 10.97 7.90
CA ILE A 143 6.68 9.62 8.43
C ILE A 143 7.60 8.63 7.71
N ALA A 144 8.51 8.00 8.43
CA ALA A 144 9.34 6.92 7.94
C ALA A 144 8.73 5.56 8.35
N VAL A 145 8.65 4.64 7.40
CA VAL A 145 8.07 3.30 7.58
C VAL A 145 9.03 2.26 7.07
N THR A 146 9.23 1.18 7.80
CA THR A 146 9.97 0.02 7.28
C THR A 146 9.04 -1.04 6.72
N ILE A 147 9.48 -1.69 5.63
CA ILE A 147 8.76 -2.76 4.96
C ILE A 147 9.77 -3.78 4.39
N ASP A 148 9.30 -4.99 4.11
CA ASP A 148 10.12 -6.01 3.47
C ASP A 148 10.61 -5.57 2.08
N ARG A 149 11.82 -6.01 1.72
CA ARG A 149 12.49 -5.63 0.47
C ARG A 149 11.71 -6.12 -0.76
N HIS A 150 11.14 -7.32 -0.72
CA HIS A 150 10.33 -7.87 -1.82
C HIS A 150 9.16 -6.94 -2.18
N THR A 151 8.48 -6.40 -1.18
CA THR A 151 7.41 -5.41 -1.39
C THR A 151 7.94 -4.14 -2.04
N LEU A 152 9.04 -3.58 -1.53
CA LEU A 152 9.64 -2.35 -2.09
C LEU A 152 10.05 -2.54 -3.55
N GLU A 153 10.69 -3.66 -3.89
CA GLU A 153 11.10 -4.00 -5.25
C GLU A 153 9.91 -4.17 -6.21
N SER A 154 8.75 -4.56 -5.68
CA SER A 154 7.51 -4.65 -6.47
C SER A 154 6.91 -3.29 -6.82
N TRP A 155 7.28 -2.23 -6.12
CA TRP A 155 6.81 -0.87 -6.33
C TRP A 155 7.70 -0.16 -7.35
N ARG A 156 7.12 0.14 -8.49
CA ARG A 156 7.83 0.77 -9.60
C ARG A 156 7.88 2.29 -9.44
N ASP A 157 8.83 2.91 -10.12
CA ASP A 157 8.96 4.37 -10.24
C ASP A 157 9.21 5.10 -8.91
N GLY A 158 9.62 4.38 -7.85
CA GLY A 158 9.92 4.96 -6.55
C GLY A 158 8.68 5.42 -5.76
N PHE A 159 7.48 4.96 -6.12
CA PHE A 159 6.24 5.26 -5.41
C PHE A 159 5.55 3.98 -4.91
N THR A 160 4.85 4.10 -3.78
CA THR A 160 4.01 3.01 -3.29
C THR A 160 2.95 2.61 -4.32
N SER A 161 2.55 1.34 -4.31
CA SER A 161 1.49 0.85 -5.18
C SER A 161 0.17 1.59 -4.97
N ARG A 162 -0.77 1.45 -5.90
CA ARG A 162 -2.09 2.10 -5.84
C ARG A 162 -2.84 1.76 -4.55
N ALA A 163 -2.94 0.47 -4.23
CA ALA A 163 -3.65 0.03 -3.05
C ALA A 163 -2.97 0.49 -1.75
N GLN A 164 -1.62 0.46 -1.69
CA GLN A 164 -0.88 0.98 -0.55
C GLN A 164 -1.07 2.48 -0.39
N THR A 165 -0.98 3.23 -1.48
CA THR A 165 -1.19 4.68 -1.48
C THR A 165 -2.57 5.04 -0.91
N TYR A 166 -3.63 4.35 -1.35
CA TYR A 166 -4.97 4.57 -0.83
C TYR A 166 -5.09 4.27 0.67
N ALA A 167 -4.49 3.15 1.10
CA ALA A 167 -4.49 2.76 2.52
C ALA A 167 -3.73 3.79 3.39
N ASP A 168 -2.61 4.30 2.94
CA ASP A 168 -1.85 5.34 3.63
C ASP A 168 -2.65 6.64 3.78
N LEU A 169 -3.33 7.07 2.71
CA LEU A 169 -4.19 8.25 2.74
C LEU A 169 -5.40 8.08 3.69
N PHE A 170 -5.89 6.85 3.81
CA PHE A 170 -6.98 6.55 4.74
C PHE A 170 -6.52 6.66 6.20
N ALA A 171 -5.29 6.21 6.49
CA ALA A 171 -4.69 6.26 7.82
C ALA A 171 -4.11 7.64 8.18
N GLN A 172 -3.83 8.49 7.20
CA GLN A 172 -3.21 9.79 7.40
C GLN A 172 -4.29 10.84 7.75
N PRO A 173 -4.15 11.57 8.87
CA PRO A 173 -5.08 12.63 9.22
C PRO A 173 -4.93 13.84 8.29
N GLY A 174 -5.98 14.64 8.20
CA GLY A 174 -5.99 15.90 7.48
C GLY A 174 -6.85 15.89 6.21
N TRP A 175 -7.20 17.10 5.77
CA TRP A 175 -8.08 17.30 4.63
C TRP A 175 -7.39 16.93 3.30
N GLN A 176 -6.08 17.18 3.19
CA GLN A 176 -5.30 16.86 1.98
C GLN A 176 -5.37 15.36 1.67
N ALA A 177 -5.10 14.51 2.66
CA ALA A 177 -5.19 13.06 2.50
C ALA A 177 -6.61 12.63 2.08
N SER A 178 -7.64 13.24 2.66
CA SER A 178 -9.03 12.97 2.32
C SER A 178 -9.38 13.35 0.87
N GLU A 179 -8.92 14.51 0.40
CA GLU A 179 -9.17 14.96 -0.98
C GLU A 179 -8.44 14.10 -2.00
N PHE A 180 -7.16 13.78 -1.78
CA PHE A 180 -6.42 12.85 -2.64
C PHE A 180 -7.06 11.47 -2.67
N ARG A 181 -7.52 10.93 -1.53
CA ARG A 181 -8.22 9.67 -1.45
C ARG A 181 -9.51 9.66 -2.27
N ARG A 182 -10.32 10.74 -2.19
CA ARG A 182 -11.55 10.89 -3.00
C ARG A 182 -11.22 11.01 -4.50
N ALA A 183 -10.13 11.71 -4.85
CA ALA A 183 -9.70 11.83 -6.24
C ALA A 183 -9.27 10.48 -6.82
N LEU A 184 -8.48 9.71 -6.08
CA LEU A 184 -8.08 8.35 -6.48
C LEU A 184 -9.30 7.42 -6.64
N TRP A 185 -10.24 7.46 -5.69
CA TRP A 185 -11.45 6.66 -5.77
C TRP A 185 -12.24 6.91 -7.06
N ARG A 186 -12.52 8.17 -7.37
CA ARG A 186 -13.20 8.56 -8.61
C ARG A 186 -12.41 8.25 -9.88
N HIS A 187 -11.10 8.08 -9.78
CA HIS A 187 -10.23 7.76 -10.91
C HIS A 187 -10.18 6.25 -11.19
N TRP A 188 -10.36 5.41 -10.17
CA TRP A 188 -10.23 3.96 -10.31
C TRP A 188 -11.57 3.22 -10.39
N PHE A 189 -12.61 3.77 -9.83
CA PHE A 189 -13.97 3.24 -9.74
C PHE A 189 -15.02 4.25 -10.27
#